data_1a217343863e4ad2d758d84eeef982c1
#
_entry.id   1a217343863e4ad2d758d84eeef982c1
#
_cell.length_a   1.000
_cell.length_b   1.000
_cell.length_c   1.000
_cell.angle_alpha   90.00
_cell.angle_beta   90.00
_cell.angle_gamma   90.00
#
_symmetry.space_group_name_H-M   'P 1'
#
loop_
_entity.id
_entity.type
_entity.pdbx_description
1 polymer ?
#
loop_
_entity_poly.entity_id
_entity_poly.type
_entity_poly.pdbx_seq_one_letter_code
_entity_poly.pdbx_strand_id
1 'polypeptide(L)'
;VVVHPQSIIHSMVEFIDASVMAQLGEPDMRVPIAYALSYPRRISTNVKSLSLPEKQQLTFYAPNTSKFKCLKLAFDVAHQGKSYAPVLNAANEVAVNKFLAEQIGFVKIGELIDDCLQQHEAFELKGIEDVLAADQWARRFVEQHI
;
A
#
# COMPACT_ATOMS: atom_id res chain seq x y z
N VAL A 1 6.35 7.94 3.10
CA VAL A 1 6.82 6.55 3.22
C VAL A 1 8.29 6.54 3.57
N VAL A 2 8.71 5.69 4.51
CA VAL A 2 10.10 5.42 4.87
C VAL A 2 10.34 3.92 4.91
N VAL A 3 11.57 3.49 4.63
CA VAL A 3 11.99 2.11 4.80
C VAL A 3 12.54 1.94 6.20
N HIS A 4 11.94 1.05 6.99
CA HIS A 4 12.30 0.77 8.38
C HIS A 4 12.49 -0.74 8.57
N PRO A 5 13.73 -1.28 8.42
CA PRO A 5 13.98 -2.72 8.39
C PRO A 5 13.58 -3.46 9.66
N GLN A 6 13.68 -2.81 10.82
CA GLN A 6 13.31 -3.43 12.10
C GLN A 6 11.80 -3.60 12.28
N SER A 7 10.99 -2.87 11.50
CA SER A 7 9.52 -2.93 11.56
C SER A 7 8.93 -2.78 12.96
N ILE A 8 9.54 -1.92 13.78
CA ILE A 8 9.06 -1.59 15.12
C ILE A 8 8.06 -0.43 15.08
N ILE A 9 8.32 0.55 14.20
CA ILE A 9 7.39 1.65 13.92
C ILE A 9 6.50 1.25 12.75
N HIS A 10 5.19 1.19 12.98
CA HIS A 10 4.21 0.77 11.99
C HIS A 10 3.47 1.93 11.34
N SER A 11 3.32 3.04 12.06
CA SER A 11 2.70 4.26 11.55
C SER A 11 3.26 5.49 12.21
N MET A 12 3.27 6.60 11.47
CA MET A 12 3.65 7.92 11.98
C MET A 12 2.68 8.96 11.47
N VAL A 13 2.43 9.98 12.29
CA VAL A 13 1.65 11.17 11.92
C VAL A 13 2.54 12.38 12.12
N GLU A 14 2.74 13.13 11.06
CA GLU A 14 3.40 14.44 11.08
C GLU A 14 2.33 15.53 11.20
N PHE A 15 2.49 16.41 12.18
CA PHE A 15 1.59 17.53 12.43
C PHE A 15 2.07 18.79 11.73
N ILE A 16 1.19 19.80 11.67
CA ILE A 16 1.46 21.08 11.00
C ILE A 16 2.63 21.86 11.64
N ASP A 17 2.94 21.58 12.90
CA ASP A 17 4.06 22.15 13.64
C ASP A 17 5.38 21.36 13.45
N ALA A 18 5.38 20.41 12.50
CA ALA A 18 6.47 19.48 12.20
C ALA A 18 6.80 18.47 13.32
N SER A 19 5.99 18.38 14.38
CA SER A 19 6.12 17.29 15.35
C SER A 19 5.66 15.97 14.73
N VAL A 20 6.29 14.85 15.12
CA VAL A 20 5.94 13.51 14.63
C VAL A 20 5.57 12.62 15.80
N MET A 21 4.40 12.01 15.73
CA MET A 21 4.00 10.93 16.64
C MET A 21 4.10 9.59 15.92
N ALA A 22 4.62 8.57 16.62
CA ALA A 22 4.81 7.24 16.07
C ALA A 22 4.15 6.18 16.95
N GLN A 23 3.53 5.18 16.30
CA GLN A 23 3.06 3.97 16.98
C GLN A 23 4.16 2.91 16.87
N LEU A 24 4.65 2.46 18.03
CA LEU A 24 5.68 1.43 18.16
C LEU A 24 5.10 0.17 18.78
N GLY A 25 5.59 -0.99 18.36
CA GLY A 25 5.21 -2.28 18.93
C GLY A 25 5.95 -3.44 18.28
N GLU A 26 5.90 -4.61 18.88
CA GLU A 26 6.30 -5.83 18.17
C GLU A 26 5.35 -6.07 16.99
N PRO A 27 5.85 -6.56 15.83
CA PRO A 27 5.04 -6.74 14.63
C PRO A 27 4.08 -7.93 14.79
N ASP A 28 2.90 -7.65 15.32
CA ASP A 28 1.86 -8.64 15.59
C ASP A 28 0.46 -8.08 15.31
N MET A 29 -0.24 -8.70 14.37
CA MET A 29 -1.59 -8.28 13.94
C MET A 29 -2.65 -8.41 15.03
N ARG A 30 -2.42 -9.20 16.09
CA ARG A 30 -3.34 -9.28 17.23
C ARG A 30 -3.56 -7.93 17.89
N VAL A 31 -2.55 -7.06 17.89
CA VAL A 31 -2.64 -5.73 18.52
C VAL A 31 -3.65 -4.83 17.80
N PRO A 32 -3.53 -4.53 16.50
CA PRO A 32 -4.49 -3.68 15.81
C PRO A 32 -5.89 -4.31 15.71
N ILE A 33 -6.00 -5.63 15.55
CA ILE A 33 -7.28 -6.33 15.51
C ILE A 33 -8.00 -6.20 16.88
N ALA A 34 -7.31 -6.48 17.97
CA ALA A 34 -7.87 -6.36 19.32
C ALA A 34 -8.32 -4.91 19.62
N TYR A 35 -7.52 -3.91 19.19
CA TYR A 35 -7.90 -2.51 19.36
C TYR A 35 -9.13 -2.12 18.54
N ALA A 36 -9.21 -2.58 17.29
CA ALA A 36 -10.39 -2.34 16.45
C ALA A 36 -11.67 -2.92 17.07
N LEU A 37 -11.59 -4.13 17.61
CA LEU A 37 -12.73 -4.81 18.24
C LEU A 37 -13.13 -4.22 19.60
N SER A 38 -12.17 -3.65 20.34
CA SER A 38 -12.42 -3.13 21.71
C SER A 38 -12.50 -1.59 21.78
N TYR A 39 -12.38 -0.90 20.65
CA TYR A 39 -12.37 0.56 20.61
C TYR A 39 -13.49 1.18 21.46
N PRO A 40 -13.22 2.25 22.23
CA PRO A 40 -11.93 2.98 22.36
C PRO A 40 -10.98 2.40 23.44
N ARG A 41 -11.34 1.29 24.07
CA ARG A 41 -10.53 0.67 25.13
C ARG A 41 -9.43 -0.22 24.54
N ARG A 42 -8.36 -0.42 25.32
CA ARG A 42 -7.30 -1.38 24.99
C ARG A 42 -7.42 -2.60 25.88
N ILE A 43 -7.40 -3.78 25.29
CA ILE A 43 -7.45 -5.08 25.97
C ILE A 43 -6.11 -5.80 25.85
N SER A 44 -5.87 -6.76 26.75
CA SER A 44 -4.67 -7.61 26.69
C SER A 44 -4.73 -8.52 25.46
N THR A 45 -3.60 -8.62 24.74
CA THR A 45 -3.45 -9.45 23.55
C THR A 45 -2.48 -10.61 23.73
N ASN A 46 -1.85 -10.75 24.91
CA ASN A 46 -0.74 -11.68 25.17
C ASN A 46 0.45 -11.52 24.21
N VAL A 47 0.58 -10.37 23.55
CA VAL A 47 1.76 -10.02 22.75
C VAL A 47 2.87 -9.54 23.67
N LYS A 48 4.12 -9.94 23.39
CA LYS A 48 5.29 -9.49 24.16
C LYS A 48 5.39 -7.98 24.11
N SER A 49 5.64 -7.36 25.27
CA SER A 49 5.89 -5.92 25.35
C SER A 49 7.20 -5.56 24.64
N LEU A 50 7.18 -4.46 23.91
CA LEU A 50 8.38 -3.93 23.26
C LEU A 50 9.37 -3.42 24.32
N SER A 51 10.60 -3.91 24.26
CA SER A 51 11.72 -3.42 25.08
C SER A 51 12.64 -2.55 24.22
N LEU A 52 12.52 -1.24 24.34
CA LEU A 52 13.38 -0.30 23.61
C LEU A 52 14.88 -0.47 23.94
N PRO A 53 15.29 -0.73 25.20
CA PRO A 53 16.69 -0.99 25.51
C PRO A 53 17.27 -2.22 24.80
N GLU A 54 16.46 -3.27 24.55
CA GLU A 54 16.89 -4.44 23.78
C GLU A 54 17.03 -4.14 22.27
N LYS A 55 16.22 -3.24 21.74
CA LYS A 55 16.26 -2.85 20.31
C LYS A 55 17.45 -1.92 20.00
N GLN A 56 17.88 -1.10 20.96
CA GLN A 56 19.00 -0.17 20.90
C GLN A 56 18.94 0.85 19.77
N GLN A 57 18.72 0.43 18.52
CA GLN A 57 18.77 1.29 17.34
C GLN A 57 17.57 1.05 16.43
N LEU A 58 16.99 2.15 15.93
CA LEU A 58 16.00 2.17 14.86
C LEU A 58 16.60 2.91 13.67
N THR A 59 16.51 2.32 12.49
CA THR A 59 17.10 2.89 11.27
C THR A 59 16.03 3.19 10.23
N PHE A 60 16.22 4.27 9.48
CA PHE A 60 15.28 4.74 8.47
C PHE A 60 16.03 5.10 7.20
N TYR A 61 15.45 4.75 6.05
CA TYR A 61 15.98 5.07 4.74
C TYR A 61 14.89 5.66 3.85
N ALA A 62 15.28 6.54 2.95
CA ALA A 62 14.40 7.00 1.90
C ALA A 62 14.05 5.84 0.95
N PRO A 63 12.79 5.72 0.51
CA PRO A 63 12.41 4.69 -0.46
C PRO A 63 13.04 4.97 -1.82
N ASN A 64 13.57 3.94 -2.47
CA ASN A 64 14.09 4.03 -3.83
C ASN A 64 12.96 3.84 -4.85
N THR A 65 12.35 4.93 -5.28
CA THR A 65 11.23 4.92 -6.23
C THR A 65 11.63 4.51 -7.66
N SER A 66 12.92 4.63 -8.01
CA SER A 66 13.41 4.13 -9.29
C SER A 66 13.48 2.60 -9.31
N LYS A 67 13.87 1.99 -8.18
CA LYS A 67 13.90 0.53 -8.02
C LYS A 67 12.51 -0.06 -7.76
N PHE A 68 11.66 0.65 -7.03
CA PHE A 68 10.32 0.21 -6.66
C PHE A 68 9.26 0.99 -7.44
N LYS A 69 9.09 0.60 -8.72
CA LYS A 69 8.20 1.25 -9.69
C LYS A 69 6.76 1.38 -9.18
N CYS A 70 6.21 0.32 -8.57
CA CYS A 70 4.84 0.35 -8.05
C CYS A 70 4.63 1.42 -6.97
N LEU A 71 5.64 1.70 -6.13
CA LEU A 71 5.56 2.77 -5.15
C LEU A 71 5.50 4.15 -5.82
N LYS A 72 6.32 4.36 -6.87
CA LYS A 72 6.26 5.59 -7.67
C LYS A 72 4.90 5.78 -8.29
N LEU A 73 4.36 4.75 -8.96
CA LEU A 73 3.04 4.79 -9.59
C LEU A 73 1.93 5.11 -8.58
N ALA A 74 2.00 4.56 -7.36
CA ALA A 74 1.05 4.86 -6.30
C ALA A 74 1.08 6.33 -5.88
N PHE A 75 2.26 6.96 -5.78
CA PHE A 75 2.38 8.40 -5.53
C PHE A 75 1.83 9.22 -6.69
N ASP A 76 2.17 8.88 -7.91
CA ASP A 76 1.71 9.59 -9.10
C ASP A 76 0.17 9.56 -9.18
N VAL A 77 -0.45 8.40 -8.97
CA VAL A 77 -1.90 8.21 -8.93
C VAL A 77 -2.56 8.98 -7.79
N ALA A 78 -1.96 8.99 -6.60
CA ALA A 78 -2.49 9.75 -5.46
C ALA A 78 -2.54 11.27 -5.74
N HIS A 79 -1.61 11.79 -6.54
CA HIS A 79 -1.63 13.21 -6.95
C HIS A 79 -2.59 13.48 -8.11
N GLN A 80 -2.74 12.54 -9.04
CA GLN A 80 -3.62 12.71 -10.20
C GLN A 80 -5.10 12.59 -9.85
N GLY A 81 -5.46 11.74 -8.88
CA GLY A 81 -6.84 11.50 -8.46
C GLY A 81 -7.70 10.84 -9.54
N LYS A 82 -8.98 11.23 -9.64
CA LYS A 82 -9.92 10.72 -10.63
C LYS A 82 -10.01 9.17 -10.61
N SER A 83 -10.28 8.57 -11.74
CA SER A 83 -10.40 7.12 -11.91
C SER A 83 -9.06 6.35 -11.92
N TYR A 84 -7.92 7.02 -11.75
CA TYR A 84 -6.63 6.33 -11.70
C TYR A 84 -6.47 5.40 -10.49
N ALA A 85 -7.02 5.75 -9.32
CA ALA A 85 -6.89 4.93 -8.12
C ALA A 85 -7.54 3.53 -8.25
N PRO A 86 -8.82 3.40 -8.65
CA PRO A 86 -9.40 2.08 -8.91
C PRO A 86 -8.70 1.31 -10.04
N VAL A 87 -8.21 2.00 -11.07
CA VAL A 87 -7.45 1.36 -12.15
C VAL A 87 -6.14 0.76 -11.64
N LEU A 88 -5.35 1.51 -10.87
CA LEU A 88 -4.12 1.01 -10.27
C LEU A 88 -4.40 -0.21 -9.40
N ASN A 89 -5.42 -0.14 -8.54
CA ASN A 89 -5.77 -1.23 -7.63
C ASN A 89 -6.14 -2.50 -8.40
N ALA A 90 -7.05 -2.40 -9.37
CA ALA A 90 -7.52 -3.53 -10.15
C ALA A 90 -6.39 -4.16 -11.00
N ALA A 91 -5.57 -3.33 -11.64
CA ALA A 91 -4.41 -3.80 -12.40
C ALA A 91 -3.40 -4.54 -11.51
N ASN A 92 -3.13 -4.00 -10.32
CA ASN A 92 -2.25 -4.63 -9.34
C ASN A 92 -2.78 -5.99 -8.87
N GLU A 93 -4.07 -6.09 -8.55
CA GLU A 93 -4.66 -7.36 -8.09
C GLU A 93 -4.54 -8.46 -9.16
N VAL A 94 -4.84 -8.15 -10.42
CA VAL A 94 -4.70 -9.13 -11.51
C VAL A 94 -3.24 -9.52 -11.71
N ALA A 95 -2.34 -8.56 -11.80
CA ALA A 95 -0.93 -8.81 -12.01
C ALA A 95 -0.29 -9.63 -10.86
N VAL A 96 -0.65 -9.33 -9.60
CA VAL A 96 -0.19 -10.10 -8.44
C VAL A 96 -0.72 -11.53 -8.48
N ASN A 97 -1.99 -11.73 -8.80
CA ASN A 97 -2.55 -13.08 -8.93
C ASN A 97 -1.85 -13.89 -10.02
N LYS A 98 -1.51 -13.28 -11.15
CA LYS A 98 -0.75 -13.91 -12.23
C LYS A 98 0.69 -14.24 -11.83
N PHE A 99 1.32 -13.38 -11.04
CA PHE A 99 2.63 -13.65 -10.46
C PHE A 99 2.58 -14.83 -9.47
N LEU A 100 1.60 -14.86 -8.57
CA LEU A 100 1.41 -15.97 -7.62
C LEU A 100 1.09 -17.30 -8.31
N ALA A 101 0.47 -17.25 -9.48
CA ALA A 101 0.22 -18.39 -10.35
C ALA A 101 1.42 -18.75 -11.25
N GLU A 102 2.59 -18.10 -11.06
CA GLU A 102 3.83 -18.31 -11.82
C GLU A 102 3.69 -18.02 -13.34
N GLN A 103 2.69 -17.23 -13.73
CA GLN A 103 2.44 -16.88 -15.13
C GLN A 103 3.28 -15.69 -15.62
N ILE A 104 3.71 -14.82 -14.69
CA ILE A 104 4.57 -13.66 -14.97
C ILE A 104 5.69 -13.54 -13.93
N GLY A 105 6.77 -12.84 -14.29
CA GLY A 105 7.85 -12.49 -13.35
C GLY A 105 7.50 -11.30 -12.47
N PHE A 106 8.18 -11.15 -11.33
CA PHE A 106 7.92 -10.09 -10.34
C PHE A 106 7.97 -8.68 -10.95
N VAL A 107 8.96 -8.40 -11.78
CA VAL A 107 9.13 -7.06 -12.41
C VAL A 107 7.97 -6.72 -13.34
N LYS A 108 7.37 -7.73 -13.98
CA LYS A 108 6.25 -7.58 -14.90
C LYS A 108 5.01 -6.98 -14.24
N ILE A 109 4.83 -7.15 -12.91
CA ILE A 109 3.74 -6.52 -12.16
C ILE A 109 3.75 -5.00 -12.37
N GLY A 110 4.89 -4.35 -12.11
CA GLY A 110 5.00 -2.90 -12.24
C GLY A 110 4.91 -2.40 -13.69
N GLU A 111 5.32 -3.21 -14.66
CA GLU A 111 5.18 -2.89 -16.08
C GLU A 111 3.72 -2.90 -16.51
N LEU A 112 2.98 -3.97 -16.19
CA LEU A 112 1.55 -4.09 -16.52
C LEU A 112 0.69 -3.00 -15.89
N ILE A 113 0.99 -2.61 -14.62
CA ILE A 113 0.30 -1.51 -13.96
C ILE A 113 0.57 -0.19 -14.69
N ASP A 114 1.84 0.08 -15.03
CA ASP A 114 2.22 1.30 -15.75
C ASP A 114 1.55 1.38 -17.11
N ASP A 115 1.62 0.31 -17.91
CA ASP A 115 0.98 0.22 -19.21
C ASP A 115 -0.54 0.46 -19.12
N CYS A 116 -1.18 -0.14 -18.12
CA CYS A 116 -2.61 0.05 -17.85
C CYS A 116 -2.95 1.51 -17.52
N LEU A 117 -2.14 2.16 -16.66
CA LEU A 117 -2.34 3.57 -16.30
C LEU A 117 -2.12 4.52 -17.48
N GLN A 118 -1.14 4.23 -18.35
CA GLN A 118 -0.85 5.04 -19.54
C GLN A 118 -1.94 4.95 -20.62
N GLN A 119 -2.61 3.81 -20.73
CA GLN A 119 -3.71 3.60 -21.69
C GLN A 119 -5.08 4.04 -21.15
N HIS A 120 -5.15 4.36 -19.84
CA HIS A 120 -6.40 4.76 -19.24
C HIS A 120 -6.80 6.20 -19.55
N GLU A 121 -7.98 6.40 -20.09
CA GLU A 121 -8.60 7.72 -20.23
C GLU A 121 -9.32 8.08 -18.92
N ALA A 122 -8.66 8.92 -18.11
CA ALA A 122 -9.15 9.24 -16.77
C ALA A 122 -10.40 10.11 -16.78
N PHE A 123 -11.36 9.78 -15.91
CA PHE A 123 -12.62 10.48 -15.74
C PHE A 123 -12.93 10.75 -14.26
N GLU A 124 -13.84 11.70 -14.00
CA GLU A 124 -14.28 12.01 -12.65
C GLU A 124 -15.19 10.92 -12.10
N LEU A 125 -14.94 10.51 -10.86
CA LEU A 125 -15.78 9.52 -10.16
C LEU A 125 -16.98 10.22 -9.51
N LYS A 126 -18.18 9.97 -9.98
CA LYS A 126 -19.42 10.54 -9.45
C LYS A 126 -20.17 9.58 -8.53
N GLY A 127 -19.86 8.29 -8.59
CA GLY A 127 -20.51 7.27 -7.80
C GLY A 127 -19.80 5.93 -7.89
N ILE A 128 -20.35 4.92 -7.22
CA ILE A 128 -19.79 3.58 -7.17
C ILE A 128 -19.72 2.91 -8.54
N GLU A 129 -20.68 3.20 -9.41
CA GLU A 129 -20.75 2.61 -10.76
C GLU A 129 -19.53 3.03 -11.61
N ASP A 130 -19.05 4.28 -11.44
CA ASP A 130 -17.85 4.76 -12.12
C ASP A 130 -16.59 4.04 -11.63
N VAL A 131 -16.53 3.75 -10.31
CA VAL A 131 -15.43 2.97 -9.72
C VAL A 131 -15.43 1.55 -10.27
N LEU A 132 -16.60 0.90 -10.32
CA LEU A 132 -16.74 -0.45 -10.85
C LEU A 132 -16.41 -0.54 -12.35
N ALA A 133 -16.78 0.48 -13.12
CA ALA A 133 -16.46 0.55 -14.54
C ALA A 133 -14.94 0.65 -14.78
N ALA A 134 -14.24 1.51 -14.00
CA ALA A 134 -12.79 1.66 -14.04
C ALA A 134 -12.06 0.37 -13.63
N ASP A 135 -12.52 -0.27 -12.55
CA ASP A 135 -11.99 -1.56 -12.07
C ASP A 135 -12.12 -2.65 -13.14
N GLN A 136 -13.32 -2.83 -13.70
CA GLN A 136 -13.55 -3.85 -14.74
C GLN A 136 -12.75 -3.61 -16.00
N TRP A 137 -12.58 -2.35 -16.40
CA TRP A 137 -11.75 -1.99 -17.54
C TRP A 137 -10.29 -2.40 -17.32
N ALA A 138 -9.73 -2.04 -16.16
CA ALA A 138 -8.34 -2.33 -15.83
C ALA A 138 -8.07 -3.85 -15.74
N ARG A 139 -8.98 -4.62 -15.14
CA ARG A 139 -8.86 -6.09 -15.09
C ARG A 139 -8.80 -6.70 -16.49
N ARG A 140 -9.72 -6.31 -17.37
CA ARG A 140 -9.72 -6.79 -18.77
C ARG A 140 -8.45 -6.37 -19.51
N PHE A 141 -8.00 -5.13 -19.32
CA PHE A 141 -6.77 -4.66 -19.95
C PHE A 141 -5.58 -5.54 -19.57
N VAL A 142 -5.33 -5.75 -18.28
CA VAL A 142 -4.21 -6.57 -17.80
C VAL A 142 -4.30 -8.01 -18.29
N GLU A 143 -5.49 -8.64 -18.24
CA GLU A 143 -5.69 -10.01 -18.73
C GLU A 143 -5.38 -10.18 -20.23
N GLN A 144 -5.55 -9.14 -21.02
CA GLN A 144 -5.27 -9.16 -22.46
C GLN A 144 -3.79 -8.90 -22.80
N HIS A 145 -3.00 -8.42 -21.83
CA HIS A 145 -1.59 -8.04 -22.06
C HIS A 145 -0.57 -8.93 -21.31
N ILE A 146 -1.01 -10.09 -20.86
CA ILE A 146 -0.18 -11.12 -20.20
C ILE A 146 0.33 -12.14 -21.22
#